data_a128df47150187522f96880f2a7a82b8
#
_entry.id   a128df47150187522f96880f2a7a82b8
#
_cell.length_a   1.000
_cell.length_b   1.000
_cell.length_c   1.000
_cell.angle_alpha   90.00
_cell.angle_beta   90.00
_cell.angle_gamma   90.00
#
_symmetry.space_group_name_H-M   'P 1'
#
loop_
_entity.id
_entity.type
_entity.pdbx_description
1 polymer ?
#
loop_
_entity_poly.entity_id
_entity_poly.type
_entity_poly.pdbx_seq_one_letter_code
_entity_poly.pdbx_strand_id
1 'polypeptide(L)'
;MRSRRRSVALASLALAAATVLAGCGGEKTDHLKADDGPIEGGAGITPAKLTAHKGREVQIQVTNTAKDKQHGFSIDELNVHEVIDQGKTSTVKFKASKAGTFKVYCQLHAAHKPSELVVS
;
A
#
# COMPACT_ATOMS: atom_id res chain seq x y z
N MET A 1 64.21 31.04 9.66
CA MET A 1 63.41 30.78 9.69
C MET A 1 62.70 29.82 9.15
N ARG A 2 62.22 29.16 9.43
CA ARG A 2 61.59 28.18 9.11
C ARG A 2 60.30 28.17 9.23
N SER A 3 59.50 27.98 8.59
CA SER A 3 58.25 28.07 8.76
C SER A 3 57.71 26.82 8.81
N ARG A 4 57.15 26.59 9.59
CA ARG A 4 56.56 25.40 9.77
C ARG A 4 55.31 25.44 9.32
N ARG A 5 54.90 24.98 8.57
CA ARG A 5 53.68 24.85 8.26
C ARG A 5 53.08 23.76 8.79
N ARG A 6 52.20 23.83 9.32
CA ARG A 6 51.48 22.85 9.88
C ARG A 6 50.48 22.55 9.02
N SER A 7 50.30 21.64 8.59
CA SER A 7 49.30 21.27 7.85
C SER A 7 48.32 20.72 8.61
N VAL A 8 47.36 21.16 8.65
CA VAL A 8 46.38 20.66 9.42
C VAL A 8 45.57 19.83 8.68
N ALA A 9 45.46 18.90 8.82
CA ALA A 9 44.71 18.01 8.23
C ALA A 9 43.48 17.99 8.61
N LEU A 10 42.78 18.26 8.08
CA LEU A 10 41.54 18.15 8.47
C LEU A 10 40.89 17.03 8.26
N ALA A 11 40.43 16.54 8.73
CA ALA A 11 39.78 15.49 8.81
C ALA A 11 38.58 15.53 8.44
N SER A 12 38.26 15.29 7.81
CA SER A 12 37.07 15.32 7.51
C SER A 12 36.33 14.37 7.86
N LEU A 13 35.66 14.29 8.18
CA LEU A 13 34.85 13.46 8.58
C LEU A 13 33.83 13.06 8.06
N ALA A 14 33.49 12.70 7.79
CA ALA A 14 32.60 12.21 7.28
C ALA A 14 31.64 11.73 7.69
N LEU A 15 31.20 11.69 7.85
CA LEU A 15 30.28 11.26 8.22
C LEU A 15 29.30 10.53 7.98
N ALA A 16 29.17 10.32 7.64
CA ALA A 16 28.46 9.55 7.31
C ALA A 16 27.57 9.06 7.82
N ALA A 17 27.42 9.06 8.13
CA ALA A 17 26.72 8.62 8.68
C ALA A 17 25.63 8.24 8.55
N ALA A 18 25.34 8.42 8.41
CA ALA A 18 24.41 8.20 8.36
C ALA A 18 23.66 7.30 8.18
N THR A 19 23.54 7.26 7.92
CA THR A 19 22.97 6.53 7.62
C THR A 19 22.28 5.76 8.08
N VAL A 20 22.32 5.63 8.31
CA VAL A 20 21.82 4.87 8.77
C VAL A 20 20.86 4.52 9.03
N LEU A 21 20.75 4.68 9.25
CA LEU A 21 19.93 4.43 9.69
C LEU A 21 19.05 4.03 9.23
N ALA A 22 19.07 4.29 8.93
CA ALA A 22 18.34 4.12 8.35
C ALA A 22 17.72 3.11 8.48
N GLY A 23 17.68 2.65 8.08
CA GLY A 23 17.02 1.73 8.13
C GLY A 23 16.46 1.31 9.11
N CYS A 24 16.87 1.50 9.75
CA CYS A 24 16.43 1.06 10.82
C CYS A 24 15.13 1.16 10.80
N GLY A 25 14.54 0.83 11.04
CA GLY A 25 13.39 0.94 11.25
C GLY A 25 12.67 1.07 10.18
N GLY A 26 12.89 1.11 9.31
CA GLY A 26 12.12 1.38 8.28
C GLY A 26 10.84 0.77 8.32
N GLU A 27 9.79 1.45 7.99
CA GLU A 27 8.58 0.84 7.96
C GLU A 27 8.48 0.02 6.77
N LYS A 28 8.01 -1.15 6.86
CA LYS A 28 7.80 -2.00 5.73
C LYS A 28 6.44 -1.70 5.14
N THR A 29 6.32 -1.87 3.86
CA THR A 29 5.06 -1.70 3.16
C THR A 29 4.57 -3.06 2.70
N ASP A 30 3.31 -3.36 2.96
CA ASP A 30 2.71 -4.57 2.45
C ASP A 30 2.17 -4.27 1.04
N HIS A 31 2.66 -4.99 0.07
CA HIS A 31 2.23 -4.82 -1.31
C HIS A 31 1.27 -5.94 -1.69
N LEU A 32 0.06 -5.57 -2.01
CA LEU A 32 -0.98 -6.53 -2.32
C LEU A 32 -1.54 -6.26 -3.69
N LYS A 33 -2.26 -7.25 -4.21
CA LYS A 33 -2.93 -7.12 -5.49
C LYS A 33 -4.34 -7.65 -5.36
N ALA A 34 -5.26 -7.00 -6.02
CA ALA A 34 -6.64 -7.44 -6.04
C ALA A 34 -7.21 -7.22 -7.44
N ASP A 35 -8.15 -8.05 -7.80
CA ASP A 35 -8.88 -7.87 -9.05
C ASP A 35 -10.33 -7.58 -8.68
N ASP A 36 -10.89 -6.59 -9.36
CA ASP A 36 -12.27 -6.22 -9.18
C ASP A 36 -12.98 -6.70 -10.43
N GLY A 37 -13.51 -7.88 -10.33
CA GLY A 37 -14.06 -8.57 -11.49
C GLY A 37 -15.50 -8.21 -11.80
N PRO A 38 -16.05 -8.79 -12.84
CA PRO A 38 -17.42 -8.50 -13.22
C PRO A 38 -18.42 -9.04 -12.22
N ILE A 39 -19.56 -8.41 -12.12
CA ILE A 39 -20.62 -8.87 -11.25
C ILE A 39 -21.13 -10.21 -11.72
N GLU A 40 -21.34 -10.33 -13.03
CA GLU A 40 -21.83 -11.57 -13.56
C GLU A 40 -20.76 -12.62 -13.53
N GLY A 41 -21.09 -13.83 -13.20
CA GLY A 41 -20.11 -14.87 -13.04
C GLY A 41 -19.62 -15.00 -11.61
N GLY A 42 -19.99 -14.06 -10.74
CA GLY A 42 -19.71 -14.18 -9.33
C GLY A 42 -18.27 -14.02 -8.90
N ALA A 43 -17.42 -13.49 -9.74
CA ALA A 43 -16.02 -13.36 -9.39
C ALA A 43 -15.82 -12.36 -8.27
N GLY A 44 -16.46 -11.22 -8.38
CA GLY A 44 -16.37 -10.20 -7.38
C GLY A 44 -14.96 -9.67 -7.19
N ILE A 45 -14.65 -9.28 -5.97
CA ILE A 45 -13.31 -8.83 -5.62
C ILE A 45 -12.52 -10.05 -5.19
N THR A 46 -11.36 -10.24 -5.79
CA THR A 46 -10.49 -11.37 -5.48
C THR A 46 -9.09 -10.90 -5.17
N PRO A 47 -8.37 -11.62 -4.33
CA PRO A 47 -8.77 -12.86 -3.67
C PRO A 47 -9.82 -12.58 -2.60
N ALA A 48 -10.47 -13.62 -2.14
CA ALA A 48 -11.51 -13.48 -1.13
C ALA A 48 -10.97 -12.95 0.20
N LYS A 49 -9.69 -13.04 0.43
CA LYS A 49 -9.05 -12.56 1.64
C LYS A 49 -7.71 -11.94 1.31
N LEU A 50 -7.54 -10.70 1.72
CA LEU A 50 -6.26 -10.01 1.64
C LEU A 50 -5.72 -9.95 3.06
N THR A 51 -4.42 -10.00 3.23
CA THR A 51 -3.82 -9.93 4.57
C THR A 51 -2.77 -8.83 4.61
N ALA A 52 -2.73 -8.13 5.73
CA ALA A 52 -1.77 -7.06 5.95
C ALA A 52 -1.34 -7.07 7.42
N HIS A 53 -0.29 -6.33 7.72
CA HIS A 53 0.25 -6.27 9.07
C HIS A 53 -0.07 -4.94 9.73
N LYS A 54 -0.51 -5.01 10.98
CA LYS A 54 -0.81 -3.81 11.72
C LYS A 54 0.41 -2.91 11.81
N GLY A 55 0.22 -1.65 11.64
CA GLY A 55 1.28 -0.66 11.74
C GLY A 55 2.02 -0.39 10.46
N ARG A 56 1.76 -1.15 9.41
CA ARG A 56 2.45 -0.95 8.15
C ARG A 56 1.63 -0.15 7.18
N GLU A 57 2.31 0.44 6.24
CA GLU A 57 1.64 1.01 5.10
C GLU A 57 1.18 -0.14 4.25
N VAL A 58 0.04 -0.01 3.63
CA VAL A 58 -0.48 -1.03 2.73
C VAL A 58 -0.70 -0.38 1.38
N GLN A 59 -0.26 -1.08 0.36
CA GLN A 59 -0.43 -0.60 -1.00
C GLN A 59 -1.07 -1.73 -1.79
N ILE A 60 -2.25 -1.49 -2.31
CA ILE A 60 -2.98 -2.51 -3.05
C ILE A 60 -3.13 -2.04 -4.48
N GLN A 61 -2.67 -2.84 -5.42
CA GLN A 61 -2.93 -2.58 -6.82
C GLN A 61 -4.23 -3.27 -7.16
N VAL A 62 -5.24 -2.51 -7.49
CA VAL A 62 -6.57 -3.04 -7.81
C VAL A 62 -6.82 -2.86 -9.28
N THR A 63 -7.09 -3.95 -9.97
CA THR A 63 -7.37 -3.91 -11.39
C THR A 63 -8.84 -4.22 -11.64
N ASN A 64 -9.52 -3.33 -12.33
CA ASN A 64 -10.89 -3.60 -12.74
C ASN A 64 -10.85 -4.44 -14.00
N THR A 65 -11.15 -5.73 -13.84
CA THR A 65 -11.09 -6.67 -14.96
C THR A 65 -12.40 -6.73 -15.72
N ALA A 66 -13.42 -6.02 -15.27
CA ALA A 66 -14.67 -5.94 -16.02
C ALA A 66 -14.45 -5.10 -17.25
N LYS A 67 -15.18 -5.38 -18.30
CA LYS A 67 -14.93 -4.71 -19.56
C LYS A 67 -16.01 -3.69 -19.90
N ASP A 68 -16.99 -3.58 -19.10
CA ASP A 68 -18.15 -2.78 -19.45
C ASP A 68 -18.50 -1.69 -18.46
N LYS A 69 -17.89 -1.63 -17.30
CA LYS A 69 -18.30 -0.62 -16.33
C LYS A 69 -17.24 -0.34 -15.28
N GLN A 70 -17.41 0.76 -14.59
CA GLN A 70 -16.58 1.11 -13.47
C GLN A 70 -16.90 0.20 -12.29
N HIS A 71 -15.93 -0.02 -11.46
CA HIS A 71 -16.11 -0.73 -10.21
C HIS A 71 -15.48 0.06 -9.06
N GLY A 72 -15.95 -0.19 -7.87
CA GLY A 72 -15.42 0.48 -6.69
C GLY A 72 -14.63 -0.48 -5.81
N PHE A 73 -13.78 0.09 -4.99
CA PHE A 73 -13.01 -0.66 -4.02
C PHE A 73 -13.02 0.14 -2.74
N SER A 74 -13.78 -0.32 -1.77
CA SER A 74 -14.02 0.44 -0.54
C SER A 74 -13.76 -0.38 0.71
N ILE A 75 -13.16 0.26 1.70
CA ILE A 75 -12.99 -0.28 3.04
C ILE A 75 -13.34 0.87 3.97
N ASP A 76 -14.56 0.88 4.45
CA ASP A 76 -15.09 2.02 5.19
C ASP A 76 -14.27 2.38 6.43
N GLU A 77 -13.92 1.39 7.22
CA GLU A 77 -13.22 1.64 8.47
C GLU A 77 -11.83 2.22 8.27
N LEU A 78 -11.28 2.08 7.08
CA LEU A 78 -9.96 2.61 6.77
C LEU A 78 -10.04 3.80 5.83
N ASN A 79 -11.26 4.28 5.60
CA ASN A 79 -11.51 5.44 4.77
C ASN A 79 -10.97 5.29 3.36
N VAL A 80 -11.13 4.10 2.80
CA VAL A 80 -10.71 3.81 1.44
C VAL A 80 -11.95 3.77 0.56
N HIS A 81 -11.98 4.60 -0.47
CA HIS A 81 -13.10 4.65 -1.41
C HIS A 81 -12.53 5.00 -2.78
N GLU A 82 -12.34 3.99 -3.58
CA GLU A 82 -11.73 4.18 -4.89
C GLU A 82 -12.70 3.78 -5.98
N VAL A 83 -12.68 4.48 -7.10
CA VAL A 83 -13.46 4.13 -8.27
C VAL A 83 -12.46 3.87 -9.38
N ILE A 84 -12.57 2.72 -10.02
CA ILE A 84 -11.61 2.30 -11.02
C ILE A 84 -12.34 2.08 -12.34
N ASP A 85 -11.89 2.77 -13.37
CA ASP A 85 -12.50 2.65 -14.67
C ASP A 85 -12.25 1.27 -15.25
N GLN A 86 -13.11 0.87 -16.16
CA GLN A 86 -12.99 -0.44 -16.76
C GLN A 86 -11.61 -0.67 -17.36
N GLY A 87 -11.06 -1.81 -17.11
CA GLY A 87 -9.76 -2.21 -17.64
C GLY A 87 -8.57 -1.48 -17.02
N LYS A 88 -8.80 -0.63 -16.04
CA LYS A 88 -7.71 0.15 -15.46
C LYS A 88 -7.26 -0.43 -14.14
N THR A 89 -6.07 -0.02 -13.71
CA THR A 89 -5.50 -0.39 -12.42
C THR A 89 -5.31 0.88 -11.61
N SER A 90 -5.72 0.82 -10.36
CA SER A 90 -5.52 1.92 -9.43
C SER A 90 -4.70 1.42 -8.25
N THR A 91 -3.89 2.27 -7.67
CA THR A 91 -3.10 1.91 -6.50
C THR A 91 -3.72 2.60 -5.29
N VAL A 92 -4.13 1.79 -4.34
CA VAL A 92 -4.75 2.26 -3.11
C VAL A 92 -3.71 2.19 -2.01
N LYS A 93 -3.53 3.26 -1.27
CA LYS A 93 -2.54 3.32 -0.18
C LYS A 93 -3.21 3.76 1.10
N PHE A 94 -2.90 3.09 2.17
CA PHE A 94 -3.40 3.45 3.49
C PHE A 94 -2.51 2.83 4.56
N LYS A 95 -2.68 3.29 5.80
CA LYS A 95 -1.95 2.70 6.91
C LYS A 95 -2.87 1.75 7.66
N ALA A 96 -2.39 0.53 7.90
CA ALA A 96 -3.17 -0.47 8.62
C ALA A 96 -3.02 -0.22 10.12
N SER A 97 -3.67 0.80 10.64
CA SER A 97 -3.49 1.22 12.02
C SER A 97 -4.25 0.38 13.02
N LYS A 98 -5.19 -0.45 12.59
CA LYS A 98 -5.97 -1.30 13.48
C LYS A 98 -5.94 -2.72 13.02
N ALA A 99 -5.81 -3.64 13.96
CA ALA A 99 -5.96 -5.05 13.65
C ALA A 99 -7.45 -5.36 13.53
N GLY A 100 -7.80 -6.33 12.76
CA GLY A 100 -9.19 -6.76 12.60
C GLY A 100 -9.47 -7.26 11.21
N THR A 101 -10.72 -7.59 10.97
CA THR A 101 -11.19 -8.02 9.66
C THR A 101 -12.13 -6.97 9.13
N PHE A 102 -11.81 -6.47 7.94
CA PHE A 102 -12.55 -5.37 7.35
C PHE A 102 -13.18 -5.81 6.03
N LYS A 103 -14.41 -5.39 5.81
CA LYS A 103 -15.09 -5.72 4.56
C LYS A 103 -14.52 -4.87 3.44
N VAL A 104 -14.25 -5.52 2.32
CA VAL A 104 -13.79 -4.87 1.10
C VAL A 104 -14.90 -5.05 0.08
N TYR A 105 -15.43 -3.97 -0.43
CA TYR A 105 -16.61 -4.09 -1.29
C TYR A 105 -16.63 -3.03 -2.39
N CYS A 106 -17.51 -3.24 -3.35
CA CYS A 106 -17.71 -2.29 -4.44
C CYS A 106 -18.88 -1.39 -4.07
N GLN A 107 -18.62 -0.11 -3.82
CA GLN A 107 -19.67 0.81 -3.43
C GLN A 107 -20.61 1.17 -4.56
N LEU A 108 -20.27 0.83 -5.77
CA LEU A 108 -21.09 1.14 -6.93
C LEU A 108 -22.13 0.06 -7.24
N HIS A 109 -21.91 -1.16 -6.78
CA HIS A 109 -22.78 -2.28 -7.14
C HIS A 109 -23.02 -3.17 -5.93
N ALA A 110 -24.21 -3.09 -5.37
CA ALA A 110 -24.51 -3.86 -4.18
C ALA A 110 -24.41 -5.37 -4.38
N ALA A 111 -24.64 -5.84 -5.60
CA ALA A 111 -24.59 -7.26 -5.86
C ALA A 111 -23.18 -7.81 -6.07
N HIS A 112 -22.20 -6.95 -6.06
CA HIS A 112 -20.83 -7.38 -6.30
C HIS A 112 -20.30 -8.13 -5.09
N LYS A 113 -19.70 -9.29 -5.32
CA LYS A 113 -19.25 -10.12 -4.22
C LYS A 113 -18.07 -9.47 -3.51
N PRO A 114 -18.16 -9.32 -2.19
CA PRO A 114 -17.10 -8.65 -1.44
C PRO A 114 -15.95 -9.56 -1.10
N SER A 115 -14.89 -8.97 -0.61
CA SER A 115 -13.71 -9.64 -0.10
C SER A 115 -13.49 -9.19 1.34
N GLU A 116 -12.43 -9.61 1.97
CA GLU A 116 -12.04 -9.22 3.31
C GLU A 116 -10.59 -8.80 3.35
N LEU A 117 -10.28 -7.85 4.19
CA LEU A 117 -8.89 -7.52 4.52
C LEU A 117 -8.68 -7.89 5.99
N VAL A 118 -7.75 -8.77 6.25
CA VAL A 118 -7.40 -9.15 7.61
C VAL A 118 -6.09 -8.50 7.98
N VAL A 119 -6.12 -7.70 9.03
CA VAL A 119 -4.93 -7.00 9.53
C VAL A 119 -4.55 -7.62 10.88
N SER A 120 -3.34 -8.06 10.99
CA SER A 120 -2.91 -8.71 12.24
C SER A 120 -1.54 -8.24 12.69
#